data_b0763e1bae4b22896391052f1c297a57
#
_entry.id   b0763e1bae4b22896391052f1c297a57
#
_cell.length_a   1.000
_cell.length_b   1.000
_cell.length_c   1.000
_cell.angle_alpha   90.00
_cell.angle_beta   90.00
_cell.angle_gamma   90.00
#
_symmetry.space_group_name_H-M   'P 1'
#
loop_
_entity.id
_entity.type
_entity.pdbx_description
1 polymer ?
#
loop_
_entity_poly.entity_id
_entity_poly.type
_entity_poly.pdbx_seq_one_letter_code
_entity_poly.pdbx_strand_id
1 'polypeptide(L)'
;MRKALTAALILVLTAAASAGLGQQKAPDPLERLARLYEESRYFELRDAVARMKDHSSLEMEFFRGAVDEVFNLLDSAVSRLQNYVHSAEKGPARMMTKEAWVLLADAFRRSGRYREAAEARREILDRFGSVLGKEEKDNCENQVGLWSALADIPPQEVEVGEDMTIRMTNRQFPVRVKGRTFFVGHDTGSNLSILYKSIADELDVAIYGPAIKIQTGTGQWIDGRTGVVPEMRLGSIIIRNAVFLVLPDEFFPSAAARFGVDRRGLLGAPVLEGFKEITETKDGDLIIPASPRPRFEQNMCFSGFMPVVQVLFRGARLSLCLDTGSSATYLYPPFFRRYRGEIVSRSKPRKSTMGGVGSSVTVPIHVLDEFGFRAGGKDLSLRKIAVHTEVTHTDTRYFHGTLGLDILAQCSRMTLNFESMSFILE
;
A
#
# COMPACT_ATOMS: atom_id res chain seq x y z
N MET A 1 25.28 -9.90 7.88
CA MET A 1 26.01 -8.81 8.54
C MET A 1 25.21 -7.51 8.37
N ARG A 2 24.13 -7.30 9.13
CA ARG A 2 23.34 -6.05 9.15
C ARG A 2 22.67 -5.89 10.53
N LYS A 3 23.48 -5.76 11.58
CA LYS A 3 23.02 -5.43 12.96
C LYS A 3 23.63 -4.13 13.49
N ALA A 4 24.19 -3.25 12.64
CA ALA A 4 25.10 -2.22 13.11
C ALA A 4 24.70 -0.77 12.88
N LEU A 5 23.52 -0.45 12.30
CA LEU A 5 23.18 0.96 12.02
C LEU A 5 21.89 1.46 12.68
N THR A 6 21.06 0.61 13.24
CA THR A 6 19.93 1.04 14.08
C THR A 6 20.34 1.20 15.56
N ALA A 7 21.53 0.75 15.94
CA ALA A 7 22.04 0.81 17.32
C ALA A 7 22.84 2.09 17.65
N ALA A 8 23.19 2.91 16.66
CA ALA A 8 24.08 4.05 16.88
C ALA A 8 23.39 5.31 17.43
N LEU A 9 22.06 5.37 17.43
CA LEU A 9 21.32 6.51 17.99
C LEU A 9 20.78 6.26 19.40
N ILE A 10 20.89 5.05 19.92
CA ILE A 10 20.47 4.69 21.31
C ILE A 10 21.65 4.81 22.32
N LEU A 11 22.87 5.00 21.86
CA LEU A 11 24.07 4.87 22.72
C LEU A 11 24.65 6.17 23.29
N VAL A 12 23.92 7.29 23.25
CA VAL A 12 24.40 8.55 23.89
C VAL A 12 23.75 8.81 25.26
N LEU A 13 22.85 7.97 25.73
CA LEU A 13 22.12 8.19 27.01
C LEU A 13 22.36 7.13 28.11
N THR A 14 23.42 6.33 28.04
CA THR A 14 23.73 5.39 29.13
C THR A 14 25.10 5.59 29.71
N ALA A 15 25.33 6.76 30.33
CA ALA A 15 26.49 6.96 31.23
C ALA A 15 26.07 7.86 32.40
N ALA A 16 25.14 7.41 33.24
CA ALA A 16 24.99 7.83 34.63
C ALA A 16 24.01 6.88 35.34
N ALA A 17 24.47 5.71 35.73
CA ALA A 17 23.73 4.82 36.61
C ALA A 17 24.51 4.66 37.92
N SER A 18 24.10 5.42 38.92
CA SER A 18 24.34 5.04 40.32
C SER A 18 23.16 5.54 41.19
N ALA A 19 22.48 4.57 41.78
CA ALA A 19 21.70 4.64 43.02
C ALA A 19 20.50 5.60 43.07
N GLY A 20 19.34 5.05 42.84
CA GLY A 20 18.05 5.64 43.17
C GLY A 20 16.96 4.78 42.55
N LEU A 21 16.01 4.27 43.30
CA LEU A 21 14.75 3.72 42.83
C LEU A 21 14.01 4.79 42.01
N GLY A 22 14.47 4.99 40.77
CA GLY A 22 13.93 5.96 39.84
C GLY A 22 12.61 5.45 39.28
N GLN A 23 11.52 6.17 39.52
CA GLN A 23 10.33 6.15 38.68
C GLN A 23 10.78 6.12 37.22
N GLN A 24 10.50 5.07 36.48
CA GLN A 24 10.69 5.07 35.00
C GLN A 24 9.90 6.28 34.47
N LYS A 25 10.62 7.29 34.04
CA LYS A 25 10.03 8.46 33.39
C LYS A 25 9.18 7.94 32.26
N ALA A 26 7.88 8.29 32.24
CA ALA A 26 7.01 7.93 31.14
C ALA A 26 7.70 8.33 29.81
N PRO A 27 7.72 7.46 28.79
CA PRO A 27 8.38 7.76 27.52
C PRO A 27 7.83 9.08 26.97
N ASP A 28 8.71 9.88 26.38
CA ASP A 28 8.33 11.13 25.72
C ASP A 28 7.16 10.86 24.76
N PRO A 29 6.06 11.61 24.83
CA PRO A 29 4.95 11.43 23.91
C PRO A 29 5.36 11.45 22.43
N LEU A 30 6.34 12.28 22.04
CA LEU A 30 6.85 12.33 20.66
C LEU A 30 7.64 11.07 20.28
N GLU A 31 8.45 10.51 21.19
CA GLU A 31 9.12 9.22 20.97
C GLU A 31 8.11 8.08 20.77
N ARG A 32 6.99 8.14 21.49
CA ARG A 32 5.90 7.17 21.29
C ARG A 32 5.28 7.31 19.90
N LEU A 33 5.02 8.54 19.42
CA LEU A 33 4.50 8.76 18.07
C LEU A 33 5.49 8.29 17.00
N ALA A 34 6.79 8.58 17.17
CA ALA A 34 7.83 8.11 16.26
C ALA A 34 7.83 6.58 16.14
N ARG A 35 7.77 5.88 17.27
CA ARG A 35 7.70 4.41 17.29
C ARG A 35 6.45 3.87 16.60
N LEU A 36 5.28 4.49 16.82
CA LEU A 36 4.04 4.07 16.14
C LEU A 36 4.14 4.25 14.63
N TYR A 37 4.75 5.33 14.18
CA TYR A 37 5.01 5.58 12.76
C TYR A 37 5.98 4.55 12.17
N GLU A 38 7.14 4.33 12.79
CA GLU A 38 8.18 3.37 12.37
C GLU A 38 7.66 1.92 12.33
N GLU A 39 6.73 1.58 13.23
CA GLU A 39 6.08 0.27 13.27
C GLU A 39 4.88 0.17 12.31
N SER A 40 4.59 1.20 11.49
CA SER A 40 3.43 1.30 10.60
C SER A 40 2.09 1.04 11.30
N ARG A 41 1.99 1.46 12.56
CA ARG A 41 0.78 1.36 13.40
C ARG A 41 -0.08 2.60 13.22
N TYR A 42 -0.52 2.83 11.99
CA TYR A 42 -1.15 4.09 11.58
C TYR A 42 -2.47 4.39 12.30
N PHE A 43 -3.27 3.37 12.63
CA PHE A 43 -4.52 3.58 13.39
C PHE A 43 -4.24 4.05 14.82
N GLU A 44 -3.23 3.46 15.48
CA GLU A 44 -2.83 3.90 16.81
C GLU A 44 -2.10 5.24 16.79
N LEU A 45 -1.35 5.54 15.72
CA LEU A 45 -0.72 6.84 15.50
C LEU A 45 -1.80 7.93 15.40
N ARG A 46 -2.82 7.73 14.54
CA ARG A 46 -3.96 8.65 14.41
C ARG A 46 -4.62 8.92 15.76
N ASP A 47 -4.95 7.85 16.50
CA ASP A 47 -5.61 7.97 17.80
C ASP A 47 -4.72 8.68 18.83
N ALA A 48 -3.39 8.52 18.75
CA ALA A 48 -2.44 9.19 19.64
C ALA A 48 -2.27 10.67 19.28
N VAL A 49 -2.15 11.00 17.98
CA VAL A 49 -2.10 12.38 17.48
C VAL A 49 -3.37 13.16 17.85
N ALA A 50 -4.55 12.54 17.70
CA ALA A 50 -5.82 13.18 18.09
C ALA A 50 -5.90 13.52 19.56
N ARG A 51 -5.27 12.76 20.47
CA ARG A 51 -5.20 13.08 21.90
C ARG A 51 -4.25 14.23 22.22
N MET A 52 -3.34 14.56 21.31
CA MET A 52 -2.36 15.63 21.46
C MET A 52 -2.72 16.87 20.62
N LYS A 53 -4.02 17.10 20.37
CA LYS A 53 -4.50 18.18 19.49
C LYS A 53 -4.02 19.59 19.90
N ASP A 54 -3.85 19.85 21.19
CA ASP A 54 -3.43 21.16 21.74
C ASP A 54 -1.89 21.31 21.79
N HIS A 55 -1.13 20.26 21.46
CA HIS A 55 0.33 20.32 21.43
C HIS A 55 0.78 20.92 20.09
N SER A 56 1.42 22.07 20.13
CA SER A 56 1.96 22.77 18.97
C SER A 56 3.49 22.70 18.97
N SER A 57 4.05 21.79 18.19
CA SER A 57 5.49 21.77 17.88
C SER A 57 5.67 21.40 16.43
N LEU A 58 6.86 21.66 15.90
CA LEU A 58 7.17 21.31 14.53
C LEU A 58 7.13 19.79 14.31
N GLU A 59 7.56 19.00 15.29
CA GLU A 59 7.48 17.54 15.27
C GLU A 59 6.02 17.05 15.16
N MET A 60 5.09 17.74 15.82
CA MET A 60 3.66 17.44 15.68
C MET A 60 3.11 17.72 14.29
N GLU A 61 3.64 18.72 13.55
CA GLU A 61 3.27 18.94 12.16
C GLU A 61 3.68 17.74 11.28
N PHE A 62 4.85 17.13 11.55
CA PHE A 62 5.22 15.88 10.89
C PHE A 62 4.20 14.77 11.16
N PHE A 63 3.87 14.48 12.43
CA PHE A 63 2.96 13.38 12.76
C PHE A 63 1.53 13.63 12.28
N ARG A 64 1.05 14.87 12.30
CA ARG A 64 -0.24 15.24 11.69
C ARG A 64 -0.20 15.05 10.19
N GLY A 65 0.86 15.52 9.51
CA GLY A 65 1.05 15.33 8.09
C GLY A 65 1.14 13.86 7.69
N ALA A 66 1.81 13.02 8.51
CA ALA A 66 1.88 11.58 8.30
C ALA A 66 0.49 10.90 8.44
N VAL A 67 -0.30 11.31 9.43
CA VAL A 67 -1.69 10.84 9.59
C VAL A 67 -2.54 11.30 8.40
N ASP A 68 -2.45 12.56 8.01
CA ASP A 68 -3.21 13.10 6.90
C ASP A 68 -2.89 12.36 5.58
N GLU A 69 -1.60 12.04 5.32
CA GLU A 69 -1.18 11.29 4.13
C GLU A 69 -1.79 9.88 4.10
N VAL A 70 -1.62 9.11 5.18
CA VAL A 70 -2.10 7.71 5.19
C VAL A 70 -3.62 7.60 5.24
N PHE A 71 -4.33 8.63 5.72
CA PHE A 71 -5.80 8.70 5.70
C PHE A 71 -6.37 9.53 4.55
N ASN A 72 -5.59 9.72 3.48
CA ASN A 72 -6.01 10.29 2.20
C ASN A 72 -6.41 11.78 2.23
N LEU A 73 -5.89 12.55 3.18
CA LEU A 73 -6.05 14.00 3.24
C LEU A 73 -4.83 14.70 2.61
N LEU A 74 -4.61 14.45 1.30
CA LEU A 74 -3.35 14.74 0.62
C LEU A 74 -2.96 16.22 0.63
N ASP A 75 -3.89 17.16 0.44
CA ASP A 75 -3.60 18.59 0.46
C ASP A 75 -3.12 19.07 1.84
N SER A 76 -3.78 18.57 2.90
CA SER A 76 -3.37 18.84 4.28
C SER A 76 -1.99 18.23 4.58
N ALA A 77 -1.77 16.99 4.15
CA ALA A 77 -0.49 16.31 4.30
C ALA A 77 0.65 17.09 3.65
N VAL A 78 0.48 17.50 2.38
CA VAL A 78 1.46 18.28 1.63
C VAL A 78 1.77 19.59 2.36
N SER A 79 0.73 20.34 2.77
CA SER A 79 0.92 21.61 3.47
C SER A 79 1.74 21.47 4.76
N ARG A 80 1.39 20.49 5.61
CA ARG A 80 2.08 20.23 6.88
C ARG A 80 3.51 19.74 6.70
N LEU A 81 3.70 18.78 5.81
CA LEU A 81 5.01 18.19 5.57
C LEU A 81 5.97 19.17 4.88
N GLN A 82 5.49 20.02 3.96
CA GLN A 82 6.28 21.10 3.39
C GLN A 82 6.71 22.10 4.47
N ASN A 83 5.79 22.51 5.35
CA ASN A 83 6.14 23.38 6.48
C ASN A 83 7.21 22.75 7.37
N TYR A 84 7.09 21.45 7.65
CA TYR A 84 8.07 20.69 8.42
C TYR A 84 9.44 20.70 7.80
N VAL A 85 9.58 20.29 6.52
CA VAL A 85 10.89 20.20 5.86
C VAL A 85 11.55 21.55 5.67
N HIS A 86 10.79 22.60 5.28
CA HIS A 86 11.32 23.97 5.16
C HIS A 86 11.80 24.57 6.49
N SER A 87 11.11 24.24 7.58
CA SER A 87 11.53 24.69 8.92
C SER A 87 12.72 23.90 9.44
N ALA A 88 12.83 22.62 9.08
CA ALA A 88 13.97 21.79 9.41
C ALA A 88 15.28 22.23 8.72
N GLU A 89 15.19 22.84 7.54
CA GLU A 89 16.35 23.39 6.80
C GLU A 89 17.02 24.57 7.53
N LYS A 90 16.26 25.32 8.31
CA LYS A 90 16.73 26.52 9.03
C LYS A 90 17.24 26.24 10.42
N GLY A 91 17.26 24.96 10.85
CA GLY A 91 17.61 24.55 12.21
C GLY A 91 18.54 23.33 12.25
N PRO A 92 18.86 22.82 13.44
CA PRO A 92 19.58 21.56 13.56
C PRO A 92 18.80 20.41 12.87
N ALA A 93 19.54 19.43 12.35
CA ALA A 93 18.92 18.25 11.71
C ALA A 93 17.84 17.66 12.62
N ARG A 94 16.61 17.60 12.12
CA ARG A 94 15.47 17.12 12.88
C ARG A 94 15.21 15.65 12.65
N MET A 95 14.73 15.00 13.69
CA MET A 95 14.18 13.66 13.59
C MET A 95 13.07 13.65 12.53
N MET A 96 12.97 12.57 11.75
CA MET A 96 11.93 12.36 10.73
C MET A 96 12.00 13.23 9.46
N THR A 97 13.10 13.96 9.21
CA THR A 97 13.20 14.80 8.00
C THR A 97 13.23 13.96 6.72
N LYS A 98 13.92 12.83 6.71
CA LYS A 98 13.92 11.88 5.57
C LYS A 98 12.53 11.31 5.34
N GLU A 99 11.86 10.91 6.40
CA GLU A 99 10.52 10.35 6.39
C GLU A 99 9.49 11.38 5.86
N ALA A 100 9.66 12.65 6.21
CA ALA A 100 8.82 13.73 5.70
C ALA A 100 8.95 13.89 4.17
N TRP A 101 10.17 13.81 3.62
CA TRP A 101 10.39 13.80 2.17
C TRP A 101 9.81 12.55 1.49
N VAL A 102 9.87 11.38 2.15
CA VAL A 102 9.23 10.15 1.65
C VAL A 102 7.71 10.34 1.55
N LEU A 103 7.08 10.84 2.61
CA LEU A 103 5.63 11.08 2.63
C LEU A 103 5.21 12.17 1.63
N LEU A 104 6.00 13.24 1.47
CA LEU A 104 5.76 14.25 0.45
C LEU A 104 5.78 13.65 -0.95
N ALA A 105 6.78 12.84 -1.26
CA ALA A 105 6.85 12.17 -2.56
C ALA A 105 5.62 11.27 -2.79
N ASP A 106 5.16 10.57 -1.75
CA ASP A 106 3.99 9.72 -1.82
C ASP A 106 2.69 10.54 -1.98
N ALA A 107 2.52 11.62 -1.24
CA ALA A 107 1.38 12.53 -1.39
C ALA A 107 1.34 13.18 -2.78
N PHE A 108 2.48 13.65 -3.29
CA PHE A 108 2.56 14.25 -4.62
C PHE A 108 2.20 13.27 -5.73
N ARG A 109 2.77 12.05 -5.73
CA ARG A 109 2.45 11.05 -6.78
C ARG A 109 0.99 10.61 -6.74
N ARG A 110 0.37 10.49 -5.56
CA ARG A 110 -1.05 10.16 -5.40
C ARG A 110 -1.95 11.30 -5.87
N SER A 111 -1.50 12.56 -5.75
CA SER A 111 -2.17 13.73 -6.29
C SER A 111 -1.90 13.98 -7.78
N GLY A 112 -1.17 13.09 -8.49
CA GLY A 112 -0.77 13.27 -9.88
C GLY A 112 0.27 14.37 -10.10
N ARG A 113 0.89 14.87 -9.05
CA ARG A 113 1.95 15.91 -9.07
C ARG A 113 3.31 15.25 -9.27
N TYR A 114 3.50 14.63 -10.44
CA TYR A 114 4.63 13.74 -10.72
C TYR A 114 5.98 14.46 -10.70
N ARG A 115 6.03 15.74 -11.13
CA ARG A 115 7.25 16.56 -11.06
C ARG A 115 7.72 16.73 -9.64
N GLU A 116 6.84 17.16 -8.74
CA GLU A 116 7.15 17.35 -7.33
C GLU A 116 7.45 16.03 -6.63
N ALA A 117 6.81 14.94 -7.03
CA ALA A 117 7.15 13.60 -6.53
C ALA A 117 8.59 13.21 -6.87
N ALA A 118 9.05 13.48 -8.10
CA ALA A 118 10.42 13.25 -8.51
C ALA A 118 11.41 14.15 -7.75
N GLU A 119 11.07 15.43 -7.57
CA GLU A 119 11.89 16.39 -6.82
C GLU A 119 12.05 15.98 -5.36
N ALA A 120 10.96 15.59 -4.68
CA ALA A 120 11.02 15.10 -3.31
C ALA A 120 11.92 13.84 -3.18
N ARG A 121 11.90 12.94 -4.17
CA ARG A 121 12.82 11.78 -4.20
C ARG A 121 14.27 12.18 -4.46
N ARG A 122 14.55 13.22 -5.26
CA ARG A 122 15.90 13.76 -5.42
C ARG A 122 16.43 14.35 -4.11
N GLU A 123 15.60 15.11 -3.38
CA GLU A 123 15.98 15.63 -2.06
C GLU A 123 16.42 14.52 -1.09
N ILE A 124 15.76 13.34 -1.13
CA ILE A 124 16.20 12.19 -0.34
C ILE A 124 17.57 11.70 -0.77
N LEU A 125 17.83 11.58 -2.06
CA LEU A 125 19.14 11.13 -2.58
C LEU A 125 20.25 12.13 -2.25
N ASP A 126 19.99 13.42 -2.44
CA ASP A 126 20.98 14.49 -2.26
C ASP A 126 21.37 14.65 -0.77
N ARG A 127 20.38 14.59 0.12
CA ARG A 127 20.60 14.83 1.57
C ARG A 127 20.99 13.58 2.33
N PHE A 128 20.44 12.42 1.96
CA PHE A 128 20.58 11.19 2.74
C PHE A 128 21.25 10.05 1.96
N GLY A 129 21.58 10.24 0.68
CA GLY A 129 22.11 9.18 -0.20
C GLY A 129 23.37 8.47 0.32
N SER A 130 24.19 9.15 1.16
CA SER A 130 25.37 8.56 1.78
C SER A 130 25.06 7.57 2.90
N VAL A 131 23.88 7.67 3.52
CA VAL A 131 23.44 6.81 4.64
C VAL A 131 22.37 5.80 4.25
N LEU A 132 21.81 5.91 3.02
CA LEU A 132 20.84 4.94 2.49
C LEU A 132 21.51 3.58 2.25
N GLY A 133 20.80 2.50 2.56
CA GLY A 133 21.16 1.18 2.08
C GLY A 133 21.03 1.07 0.56
N LYS A 134 21.82 0.18 -0.07
CA LYS A 134 21.80 0.03 -1.54
C LYS A 134 20.38 -0.15 -2.11
N GLU A 135 19.57 -1.03 -1.53
CA GLU A 135 18.21 -1.29 -1.98
C GLU A 135 17.31 -0.06 -1.89
N GLU A 136 17.41 0.72 -0.81
CA GLU A 136 16.66 1.95 -0.61
C GLU A 136 17.06 3.02 -1.61
N LYS A 137 18.37 3.14 -1.88
CA LYS A 137 18.92 4.05 -2.87
C LYS A 137 18.47 3.69 -4.28
N ASP A 138 18.64 2.43 -4.69
CA ASP A 138 18.22 1.92 -6.00
C ASP A 138 16.72 2.15 -6.22
N ASN A 139 15.89 1.90 -5.20
CA ASN A 139 14.45 2.16 -5.28
C ASN A 139 14.14 3.66 -5.42
N CYS A 140 14.83 4.52 -4.70
CA CYS A 140 14.67 5.96 -4.81
C CYS A 140 15.05 6.49 -6.20
N GLU A 141 16.18 6.02 -6.76
CA GLU A 141 16.62 6.33 -8.12
C GLU A 141 15.61 5.87 -9.18
N ASN A 142 15.04 4.66 -9.03
CA ASN A 142 13.97 4.17 -9.90
C ASN A 142 12.73 5.08 -9.85
N GLN A 143 12.32 5.51 -8.66
CA GLN A 143 11.18 6.40 -8.52
C GLN A 143 11.43 7.79 -9.11
N VAL A 144 12.65 8.33 -8.98
CA VAL A 144 13.05 9.57 -9.69
C VAL A 144 12.89 9.38 -11.20
N GLY A 145 13.39 8.27 -11.75
CA GLY A 145 13.26 7.98 -13.19
C GLY A 145 11.80 7.88 -13.64
N LEU A 146 10.97 7.14 -12.90
CA LEU A 146 9.56 6.96 -13.18
C LEU A 146 8.79 8.30 -13.18
N TRP A 147 8.86 9.03 -12.07
CA TRP A 147 8.05 10.25 -11.90
C TRP A 147 8.57 11.42 -12.74
N SER A 148 9.89 11.50 -13.01
CA SER A 148 10.42 12.49 -13.94
C SER A 148 9.93 12.28 -15.38
N ALA A 149 9.78 11.02 -15.80
CA ALA A 149 9.26 10.68 -17.11
C ALA A 149 7.79 11.10 -17.30
N LEU A 150 7.06 11.26 -16.21
CA LEU A 150 5.65 11.66 -16.17
C LEU A 150 5.45 13.15 -15.83
N ALA A 151 6.53 13.92 -15.64
CA ALA A 151 6.47 15.29 -15.10
C ALA A 151 5.56 16.26 -15.88
N ASP A 152 5.35 16.02 -17.17
CA ASP A 152 4.49 16.83 -18.06
C ASP A 152 3.15 16.14 -18.35
N ILE A 153 2.89 14.98 -17.79
CA ILE A 153 1.61 14.28 -17.93
C ILE A 153 0.61 14.89 -16.94
N PRO A 154 -0.59 15.28 -17.41
CA PRO A 154 -1.64 15.73 -16.50
C PRO A 154 -2.01 14.65 -15.49
N PRO A 155 -2.51 15.01 -14.31
CA PRO A 155 -3.00 14.07 -13.33
C PRO A 155 -4.00 13.08 -13.92
N GLN A 156 -4.03 11.86 -13.39
CA GLN A 156 -5.09 10.92 -13.71
C GLN A 156 -6.42 11.47 -13.21
N GLU A 157 -7.44 11.41 -14.07
CA GLU A 157 -8.81 11.82 -13.73
C GLU A 157 -9.76 10.65 -13.96
N VAL A 158 -10.73 10.49 -13.05
CA VAL A 158 -11.80 9.51 -13.15
C VAL A 158 -13.14 10.23 -13.01
N GLU A 159 -13.96 10.14 -14.04
CA GLU A 159 -15.28 10.74 -14.10
C GLU A 159 -16.35 9.65 -14.05
N VAL A 160 -17.12 9.62 -12.97
CA VAL A 160 -18.23 8.69 -12.74
C VAL A 160 -19.52 9.50 -12.83
N GLY A 161 -20.16 9.50 -14.00
CA GLY A 161 -21.36 10.34 -14.26
C GLY A 161 -22.65 9.74 -13.71
N GLU A 162 -22.73 8.42 -13.53
CA GLU A 162 -23.88 7.68 -13.04
C GLU A 162 -23.45 6.43 -12.27
N ASP A 163 -24.36 5.87 -11.45
CA ASP A 163 -24.10 4.61 -10.76
C ASP A 163 -23.87 3.48 -11.77
N MET A 164 -22.77 2.77 -11.62
CA MET A 164 -22.38 1.70 -12.52
C MET A 164 -22.34 0.36 -11.79
N THR A 165 -22.96 -0.65 -12.37
CA THR A 165 -22.81 -2.06 -11.96
C THR A 165 -22.21 -2.84 -13.12
N ILE A 166 -21.08 -3.48 -12.90
CA ILE A 166 -20.33 -4.20 -13.93
C ILE A 166 -20.26 -5.66 -13.53
N ARG A 167 -20.84 -6.54 -14.37
CA ARG A 167 -20.69 -7.97 -14.19
C ARG A 167 -19.30 -8.39 -14.59
N MET A 168 -18.56 -8.94 -13.64
CA MET A 168 -17.23 -9.52 -13.91
C MET A 168 -17.37 -10.97 -14.36
N THR A 169 -16.63 -11.34 -15.40
CA THR A 169 -16.46 -12.74 -15.82
C THR A 169 -15.02 -13.17 -15.55
N ASN A 170 -14.82 -14.21 -14.77
CA ASN A 170 -13.48 -14.62 -14.31
C ASN A 170 -12.69 -13.47 -13.66
N ARG A 171 -13.38 -12.60 -12.92
CA ARG A 171 -12.83 -11.39 -12.26
C ARG A 171 -12.26 -10.36 -13.25
N GLN A 172 -12.79 -10.32 -14.45
CA GLN A 172 -12.43 -9.38 -15.50
C GLN A 172 -13.67 -8.64 -16.01
N PHE A 173 -13.46 -7.43 -16.50
CA PHE A 173 -14.46 -6.61 -17.14
C PHE A 173 -13.90 -5.90 -18.37
N PRO A 174 -14.75 -5.55 -19.36
CA PRO A 174 -14.32 -4.90 -20.57
C PRO A 174 -14.02 -3.41 -20.32
N VAL A 175 -12.89 -2.95 -20.88
CA VAL A 175 -12.59 -1.52 -21.03
C VAL A 175 -12.36 -1.20 -22.51
N ARG A 176 -12.64 0.04 -22.92
CA ARG A 176 -12.47 0.52 -24.29
C ARG A 176 -11.40 1.59 -24.36
N VAL A 177 -10.45 1.40 -25.28
CA VAL A 177 -9.40 2.38 -25.61
C VAL A 177 -9.35 2.56 -27.10
N LYS A 178 -9.40 3.78 -27.62
CA LYS A 178 -9.39 4.08 -29.07
C LYS A 178 -10.38 3.23 -29.88
N GLY A 179 -11.57 2.95 -29.32
CA GLY A 179 -12.62 2.14 -29.96
C GLY A 179 -12.44 0.62 -29.86
N ARG A 180 -11.30 0.13 -29.40
CA ARG A 180 -11.04 -1.30 -29.16
C ARG A 180 -11.44 -1.71 -27.75
N THR A 181 -11.95 -2.92 -27.59
CA THR A 181 -12.31 -3.50 -26.29
C THR A 181 -11.30 -4.56 -25.88
N PHE A 182 -10.82 -4.48 -24.66
CA PHE A 182 -10.00 -5.52 -24.05
C PHE A 182 -10.45 -5.76 -22.60
N PHE A 183 -10.03 -6.87 -22.00
CA PHE A 183 -10.45 -7.25 -20.67
C PHE A 183 -9.35 -6.98 -19.65
N VAL A 184 -9.74 -6.38 -18.52
CA VAL A 184 -8.85 -6.12 -17.40
C VAL A 184 -9.40 -6.70 -16.12
N GLY A 185 -8.53 -7.12 -15.22
CA GLY A 185 -8.87 -7.34 -13.83
C GLY A 185 -8.71 -6.08 -12.99
N HIS A 186 -8.98 -6.17 -11.70
CA HIS A 186 -8.60 -5.14 -10.72
C HIS A 186 -7.83 -5.77 -9.55
N ASP A 187 -6.95 -4.97 -8.96
CA ASP A 187 -6.09 -5.42 -7.88
C ASP A 187 -5.71 -4.24 -6.97
N THR A 188 -6.24 -4.22 -5.76
CA THR A 188 -5.89 -3.20 -4.76
C THR A 188 -4.47 -3.34 -4.23
N GLY A 189 -3.85 -4.52 -4.36
CA GLY A 189 -2.46 -4.79 -4.02
C GLY A 189 -1.45 -4.28 -5.06
N SER A 190 -1.92 -3.84 -6.24
CA SER A 190 -1.05 -3.33 -7.29
C SER A 190 -0.90 -1.81 -7.20
N ASN A 191 0.31 -1.34 -6.92
CA ASN A 191 0.65 0.08 -6.76
C ASN A 191 0.46 0.93 -8.04
N LEU A 192 0.44 0.30 -9.21
CA LEU A 192 0.11 0.91 -10.50
C LEU A 192 -0.69 -0.09 -11.32
N SER A 193 -1.46 0.41 -12.29
CA SER A 193 -2.10 -0.45 -13.27
C SER A 193 -1.05 -1.14 -14.14
N ILE A 194 -1.36 -2.31 -14.68
CA ILE A 194 -0.43 -3.12 -15.48
C ILE A 194 -1.04 -3.38 -16.86
N LEU A 195 -0.23 -3.23 -17.91
CA LEU A 195 -0.46 -3.78 -19.24
C LEU A 195 0.72 -4.66 -19.63
N TYR A 196 0.44 -5.79 -20.28
CA TYR A 196 1.50 -6.52 -20.92
C TYR A 196 1.80 -5.94 -22.30
N LYS A 197 3.05 -6.12 -22.75
CA LYS A 197 3.59 -5.47 -23.96
C LYS A 197 2.71 -5.68 -25.19
N SER A 198 2.21 -6.87 -25.41
CA SER A 198 1.34 -7.18 -26.55
C SER A 198 0.07 -6.33 -26.59
N ILE A 199 -0.56 -6.08 -25.43
CA ILE A 199 -1.74 -5.21 -25.35
C ILE A 199 -1.33 -3.74 -25.46
N ALA A 200 -0.22 -3.34 -24.85
CA ALA A 200 0.27 -1.97 -24.97
C ALA A 200 0.58 -1.61 -26.44
N ASP A 201 1.20 -2.53 -27.17
CA ASP A 201 1.46 -2.39 -28.62
C ASP A 201 0.16 -2.35 -29.45
N GLU A 202 -0.80 -3.27 -29.16
CA GLU A 202 -2.10 -3.29 -29.83
C GLU A 202 -2.90 -1.99 -29.65
N LEU A 203 -2.83 -1.41 -28.46
CA LEU A 203 -3.52 -0.15 -28.11
C LEU A 203 -2.71 1.09 -28.48
N ASP A 204 -1.50 0.93 -29.02
CA ASP A 204 -0.58 2.01 -29.37
C ASP A 204 -0.41 2.95 -28.14
N VAL A 205 0.01 2.35 -27.01
CA VAL A 205 0.24 3.08 -25.76
C VAL A 205 1.57 3.81 -25.81
N ALA A 206 1.54 5.11 -25.54
CA ALA A 206 2.76 5.92 -25.49
C ALA A 206 3.62 5.53 -24.27
N ILE A 207 4.89 5.23 -24.52
CA ILE A 207 5.87 4.84 -23.51
C ILE A 207 6.74 6.03 -23.13
N TYR A 208 6.94 6.24 -21.83
CA TYR A 208 7.69 7.35 -21.26
C TYR A 208 8.90 6.86 -20.48
N GLY A 209 10.00 7.59 -20.58
CA GLY A 209 11.21 7.36 -19.80
C GLY A 209 11.96 6.05 -20.07
N PRO A 210 12.98 5.78 -19.27
CA PRO A 210 13.78 4.55 -19.36
C PRO A 210 13.03 3.32 -18.82
N ALA A 211 13.63 2.14 -18.99
CA ALA A 211 13.22 0.96 -18.23
C ALA A 211 13.44 1.19 -16.72
N ILE A 212 12.52 0.69 -15.92
CA ILE A 212 12.54 0.79 -14.46
C ILE A 212 12.54 -0.61 -13.84
N LYS A 213 13.12 -0.73 -12.66
CA LYS A 213 13.07 -1.96 -11.85
C LYS A 213 11.83 -1.96 -10.98
N ILE A 214 11.08 -3.06 -11.00
CA ILE A 214 9.85 -3.24 -10.25
C ILE A 214 10.03 -4.43 -9.33
N GLN A 215 9.77 -4.25 -8.03
CA GLN A 215 9.71 -5.35 -7.09
C GLN A 215 8.32 -5.99 -7.11
N THR A 216 8.26 -7.28 -7.39
CA THR A 216 7.01 -8.04 -7.39
C THR A 216 6.59 -8.42 -5.96
N GLY A 217 5.34 -8.83 -5.77
CA GLY A 217 4.83 -9.33 -4.49
C GLY A 217 5.57 -10.58 -3.94
N THR A 218 6.39 -11.25 -4.77
CA THR A 218 7.28 -12.34 -4.35
C THR A 218 8.68 -11.86 -3.93
N GLY A 219 8.94 -10.54 -3.99
CA GLY A 219 10.23 -9.93 -3.66
C GLY A 219 11.25 -9.97 -4.80
N GLN A 220 10.91 -10.50 -5.98
CA GLN A 220 11.80 -10.48 -7.15
C GLN A 220 11.73 -9.14 -7.87
N TRP A 221 12.82 -8.79 -8.56
CA TRP A 221 12.92 -7.59 -9.38
C TRP A 221 12.78 -7.95 -10.85
N ILE A 222 11.90 -7.24 -11.55
CA ILE A 222 11.67 -7.36 -12.98
C ILE A 222 11.81 -6.00 -13.66
N ASP A 223 12.08 -6.00 -14.97
CA ASP A 223 12.12 -4.79 -15.78
C ASP A 223 10.72 -4.46 -16.32
N GLY A 224 10.38 -3.17 -16.32
CA GLY A 224 9.15 -2.66 -16.90
C GLY A 224 9.36 -1.29 -17.51
N ARG A 225 8.34 -0.79 -18.20
CA ARG A 225 8.29 0.54 -18.80
C ARG A 225 7.08 1.28 -18.29
N THR A 226 7.10 2.61 -18.34
CA THR A 226 5.95 3.43 -17.99
C THR A 226 5.16 3.77 -19.25
N GLY A 227 3.88 3.46 -19.27
CA GLY A 227 2.95 3.83 -20.34
C GLY A 227 1.83 4.72 -19.81
N VAL A 228 1.26 5.55 -20.68
CA VAL A 228 0.08 6.37 -20.35
C VAL A 228 -1.01 6.11 -21.39
N VAL A 229 -2.20 5.79 -20.91
CA VAL A 229 -3.42 5.70 -21.72
C VAL A 229 -4.17 7.04 -21.57
N PRO A 230 -4.23 7.87 -22.63
CA PRO A 230 -4.82 9.21 -22.53
C PRO A 230 -6.30 9.19 -22.15
N GLU A 231 -7.07 8.25 -22.70
CA GLU A 231 -8.47 8.02 -22.34
C GLU A 231 -8.82 6.55 -22.46
N MET A 232 -9.49 6.02 -21.44
CA MET A 232 -10.16 4.72 -21.50
C MET A 232 -11.54 4.82 -20.86
N ARG A 233 -12.44 3.92 -21.26
CA ARG A 233 -13.83 3.89 -20.79
C ARG A 233 -14.18 2.54 -20.20
N LEU A 234 -14.84 2.59 -19.05
CA LEU A 234 -15.42 1.45 -18.37
C LEU A 234 -16.93 1.69 -18.30
N GLY A 235 -17.71 1.20 -19.30
CA GLY A 235 -19.08 1.60 -19.47
C GLY A 235 -19.20 3.11 -19.72
N SER A 236 -19.95 3.82 -18.87
CA SER A 236 -20.08 5.29 -18.86
C SER A 236 -18.96 6.01 -18.13
N ILE A 237 -18.15 5.31 -17.36
CA ILE A 237 -17.00 5.90 -16.62
C ILE A 237 -15.89 6.24 -17.60
N ILE A 238 -15.34 7.46 -17.47
CA ILE A 238 -14.21 7.95 -18.26
C ILE A 238 -12.99 8.06 -17.34
N ILE A 239 -11.88 7.44 -17.76
CA ILE A 239 -10.61 7.50 -17.06
C ILE A 239 -9.59 8.13 -18.00
N ARG A 240 -9.02 9.29 -17.60
CA ARG A 240 -8.02 10.02 -18.38
C ARG A 240 -6.64 9.92 -17.76
N ASN A 241 -5.62 9.94 -18.59
CA ASN A 241 -4.21 9.94 -18.22
C ASN A 241 -3.83 8.79 -17.28
N ALA A 242 -4.41 7.60 -17.51
CA ALA A 242 -4.14 6.45 -16.67
C ALA A 242 -2.71 5.94 -16.87
N VAL A 243 -1.95 5.87 -15.78
CA VAL A 243 -0.56 5.41 -15.77
C VAL A 243 -0.51 3.89 -15.61
N PHE A 244 0.24 3.24 -16.48
CA PHE A 244 0.44 1.80 -16.48
C PHE A 244 1.93 1.44 -16.42
N LEU A 245 2.22 0.35 -15.73
CA LEU A 245 3.45 -0.40 -15.90
C LEU A 245 3.26 -1.31 -17.12
N VAL A 246 4.11 -1.17 -18.12
CA VAL A 246 4.14 -2.05 -19.28
C VAL A 246 5.21 -3.12 -19.05
N LEU A 247 4.75 -4.36 -18.90
CA LEU A 247 5.59 -5.53 -18.61
C LEU A 247 5.78 -6.39 -19.85
N PRO A 248 6.95 -7.05 -20.01
CA PRO A 248 7.14 -8.07 -21.03
C PRO A 248 6.13 -9.22 -20.88
N ASP A 249 5.66 -9.78 -22.01
CA ASP A 249 4.65 -10.84 -22.01
C ASP A 249 5.12 -12.15 -21.33
N GLU A 250 6.42 -12.37 -21.24
CA GLU A 250 7.03 -13.50 -20.52
C GLU A 250 6.71 -13.54 -19.03
N PHE A 251 6.38 -12.40 -18.45
CA PHE A 251 5.94 -12.28 -17.05
C PHE A 251 4.44 -12.56 -16.87
N PHE A 252 3.71 -12.82 -17.96
CA PHE A 252 2.32 -13.23 -17.86
C PHE A 252 2.23 -14.61 -17.20
N PRO A 253 1.46 -14.77 -16.09
CA PRO A 253 1.39 -16.03 -15.38
C PRO A 253 0.86 -17.15 -16.26
N SER A 254 1.65 -18.17 -16.53
CA SER A 254 1.27 -19.33 -17.36
C SER A 254 0.02 -20.06 -16.83
N ALA A 255 -0.25 -19.98 -15.53
CA ALA A 255 -1.48 -20.47 -14.92
C ALA A 255 -2.73 -19.74 -15.43
N ALA A 256 -2.66 -18.43 -15.69
CA ALA A 256 -3.80 -17.67 -16.21
C ALA A 256 -4.16 -18.12 -17.64
N ALA A 257 -3.16 -18.40 -18.46
CA ALA A 257 -3.37 -18.94 -19.83
C ALA A 257 -4.04 -20.32 -19.82
N ARG A 258 -3.72 -21.17 -18.82
CA ARG A 258 -4.33 -22.51 -18.68
C ARG A 258 -5.83 -22.47 -18.35
N PHE A 259 -6.30 -21.38 -17.73
CA PHE A 259 -7.72 -21.22 -17.40
C PHE A 259 -8.49 -20.38 -18.42
N GLY A 260 -7.89 -20.07 -19.58
CA GLY A 260 -8.52 -19.24 -20.62
C GLY A 260 -8.83 -17.80 -20.17
N VAL A 261 -8.09 -17.31 -19.17
CA VAL A 261 -8.28 -15.97 -18.61
C VAL A 261 -7.22 -15.05 -19.21
N ASP A 262 -7.64 -14.08 -20.02
CA ASP A 262 -6.75 -13.04 -20.52
C ASP A 262 -6.52 -11.97 -19.44
N ARG A 263 -5.46 -12.09 -18.68
CA ARG A 263 -5.05 -11.13 -17.65
C ARG A 263 -3.92 -10.21 -18.11
N ARG A 264 -3.89 -9.87 -19.40
CA ARG A 264 -2.88 -8.96 -19.95
C ARG A 264 -3.10 -7.49 -19.60
N GLY A 265 -4.16 -7.18 -18.84
CA GLY A 265 -4.44 -5.86 -18.27
C GLY A 265 -4.96 -5.95 -16.85
N LEU A 266 -4.56 -5.00 -16.01
CA LEU A 266 -4.95 -4.90 -14.60
C LEU A 266 -5.09 -3.43 -14.21
N LEU A 267 -6.21 -3.06 -13.57
CA LEU A 267 -6.38 -1.76 -12.93
C LEU A 267 -5.87 -1.83 -11.49
N GLY A 268 -4.86 -1.03 -11.18
CA GLY A 268 -4.26 -0.93 -9.87
C GLY A 268 -4.92 0.11 -8.98
N ALA A 269 -4.39 0.20 -7.75
CA ALA A 269 -4.92 1.08 -6.71
C ALA A 269 -5.16 2.54 -7.15
N PRO A 270 -4.31 3.21 -7.96
CA PRO A 270 -4.58 4.60 -8.36
C PRO A 270 -5.88 4.79 -9.15
N VAL A 271 -6.21 3.84 -10.04
CA VAL A 271 -7.49 3.88 -10.79
C VAL A 271 -8.65 3.56 -9.86
N LEU A 272 -8.48 2.56 -8.99
CA LEU A 272 -9.52 2.15 -8.04
C LEU A 272 -9.82 3.26 -7.02
N GLU A 273 -8.79 3.96 -6.52
CA GLU A 273 -8.93 5.14 -5.67
C GLU A 273 -9.72 6.26 -6.37
N GLY A 274 -9.46 6.46 -7.67
CA GLY A 274 -10.16 7.44 -8.49
C GLY A 274 -11.68 7.20 -8.62
N PHE A 275 -12.16 5.97 -8.43
CA PHE A 275 -13.60 5.68 -8.33
C PHE A 275 -14.22 6.16 -7.01
N LYS A 276 -13.40 6.54 -6.03
CA LYS A 276 -13.78 7.03 -4.70
C LYS A 276 -14.48 5.98 -3.83
N GLU A 277 -15.40 5.20 -4.36
CA GLU A 277 -16.01 4.04 -3.70
C GLU A 277 -16.17 2.91 -4.71
N ILE A 278 -15.82 1.69 -4.28
CA ILE A 278 -16.08 0.46 -5.02
C ILE A 278 -16.72 -0.57 -4.09
N THR A 279 -17.66 -1.33 -4.60
CA THR A 279 -18.22 -2.49 -3.90
C THR A 279 -18.11 -3.73 -4.77
N GLU A 280 -17.44 -4.74 -4.27
CA GLU A 280 -17.42 -6.07 -4.89
C GLU A 280 -18.47 -6.97 -4.21
N THR A 281 -19.31 -7.63 -5.02
CA THR A 281 -20.30 -8.56 -4.51
C THR A 281 -19.79 -10.00 -4.59
N LYS A 282 -20.35 -10.86 -3.73
CA LYS A 282 -20.07 -12.31 -3.76
C LYS A 282 -20.37 -12.93 -5.13
N ASP A 283 -21.38 -12.39 -5.84
CA ASP A 283 -21.83 -12.89 -7.13
C ASP A 283 -20.96 -12.41 -8.31
N GLY A 284 -19.95 -11.60 -8.03
CA GLY A 284 -18.97 -11.13 -9.01
C GLY A 284 -19.39 -9.85 -9.73
N ASP A 285 -20.20 -8.99 -9.11
CA ASP A 285 -20.45 -7.64 -9.60
C ASP A 285 -19.49 -6.65 -8.95
N LEU A 286 -19.01 -5.69 -9.74
CA LEU A 286 -18.31 -4.50 -9.27
C LEU A 286 -19.25 -3.31 -9.39
N ILE A 287 -19.57 -2.67 -8.26
CA ILE A 287 -20.48 -1.52 -8.19
C ILE A 287 -19.64 -0.28 -7.90
N ILE A 288 -19.84 0.76 -8.70
CA ILE A 288 -19.16 2.05 -8.59
C ILE A 288 -20.23 3.14 -8.58
N PRO A 289 -20.48 3.80 -7.43
CA PRO A 289 -21.49 4.85 -7.35
C PRO A 289 -20.97 6.17 -7.93
N ALA A 290 -21.86 6.96 -8.54
CA ALA A 290 -21.53 8.31 -8.99
C ALA A 290 -21.19 9.25 -7.82
N SER A 291 -21.79 8.99 -6.66
CA SER A 291 -21.52 9.73 -5.42
C SER A 291 -21.21 8.75 -4.29
N PRO A 292 -19.98 8.76 -3.77
CA PRO A 292 -19.60 7.94 -2.63
C PRO A 292 -20.51 8.23 -1.42
N ARG A 293 -20.83 7.20 -0.66
CA ARG A 293 -21.66 7.36 0.54
C ARG A 293 -20.76 7.81 1.70
N PRO A 294 -21.08 8.91 2.40
CA PRO A 294 -20.35 9.29 3.59
C PRO A 294 -20.34 8.16 4.63
N ARG A 295 -19.18 7.84 5.19
CA ARG A 295 -18.98 6.83 6.23
C ARG A 295 -18.25 7.44 7.41
N PHE A 296 -18.48 6.90 8.60
CA PHE A 296 -17.92 7.46 9.83
C PHE A 296 -16.78 6.60 10.40
N GLU A 297 -16.68 5.33 10.00
CA GLU A 297 -15.62 4.45 10.47
C GLU A 297 -14.39 4.58 9.56
N GLN A 298 -13.35 5.23 10.05
CA GLN A 298 -12.04 5.27 9.40
C GLN A 298 -11.22 4.04 9.84
N ASN A 299 -11.53 2.88 9.28
CA ASN A 299 -10.89 1.60 9.57
C ASN A 299 -10.00 1.10 8.42
N MET A 300 -9.74 1.96 7.44
CA MET A 300 -8.81 1.76 6.34
C MET A 300 -7.82 2.93 6.30
N CYS A 301 -6.60 2.68 5.87
CA CYS A 301 -5.59 3.70 5.58
C CYS A 301 -4.73 3.23 4.41
N PHE A 302 -3.85 4.07 3.90
CA PHE A 302 -2.88 3.69 2.88
C PHE A 302 -1.48 3.50 3.48
N SER A 303 -0.70 2.63 2.85
CA SER A 303 0.76 2.59 2.93
C SER A 303 1.28 2.70 1.50
N GLY A 304 1.71 3.88 1.10
CA GLY A 304 1.89 4.18 -0.31
C GLY A 304 0.58 4.11 -1.09
N PHE A 305 0.42 3.13 -1.98
CA PHE A 305 -0.87 2.84 -2.65
C PHE A 305 -1.57 1.58 -2.09
N MET A 306 -0.95 0.87 -1.17
CA MET A 306 -1.51 -0.33 -0.57
C MET A 306 -2.59 0.02 0.44
N PRO A 307 -3.87 -0.35 0.24
CA PRO A 307 -4.87 -0.22 1.28
C PRO A 307 -4.57 -1.16 2.44
N VAL A 308 -4.64 -0.64 3.65
CA VAL A 308 -4.44 -1.38 4.90
C VAL A 308 -5.70 -1.26 5.73
N VAL A 309 -6.25 -2.37 6.16
CA VAL A 309 -7.49 -2.42 6.95
C VAL A 309 -7.23 -2.82 8.38
N GLN A 310 -7.99 -2.22 9.30
CA GLN A 310 -7.96 -2.58 10.71
C GLN A 310 -8.79 -3.85 10.95
N VAL A 311 -8.17 -4.82 11.58
CA VAL A 311 -8.78 -6.09 11.99
C VAL A 311 -8.67 -6.25 13.50
N LEU A 312 -9.71 -6.78 14.14
CA LEU A 312 -9.68 -7.12 15.55
C LEU A 312 -9.56 -8.63 15.73
N PHE A 313 -8.47 -9.06 16.32
CA PHE A 313 -8.21 -10.46 16.65
C PHE A 313 -8.06 -10.60 18.17
N ARG A 314 -9.01 -11.28 18.83
CA ARG A 314 -9.02 -11.47 20.30
C ARG A 314 -8.84 -10.14 21.06
N GLY A 315 -9.53 -9.12 20.62
CA GLY A 315 -9.45 -7.75 21.19
C GLY A 315 -8.21 -6.95 20.83
N ALA A 316 -7.25 -7.54 20.13
CA ALA A 316 -6.06 -6.83 19.65
C ALA A 316 -6.29 -6.26 18.25
N ARG A 317 -5.86 -5.01 18.03
CA ARG A 317 -5.83 -4.40 16.70
C ARG A 317 -4.67 -4.98 15.89
N LEU A 318 -4.97 -5.40 14.68
CA LEU A 318 -4.02 -5.82 13.65
C LEU A 318 -4.23 -4.95 12.41
N SER A 319 -3.17 -4.74 11.64
CA SER A 319 -3.20 -4.07 10.34
C SER A 319 -2.91 -5.12 9.27
N LEU A 320 -3.84 -5.33 8.34
CA LEU A 320 -3.69 -6.25 7.21
C LEU A 320 -3.77 -5.47 5.90
N CYS A 321 -2.87 -5.76 4.97
CA CYS A 321 -2.97 -5.27 3.60
C CYS A 321 -4.24 -5.84 2.96
N LEU A 322 -5.00 -5.04 2.23
CA LEU A 322 -6.17 -5.53 1.48
C LEU A 322 -5.78 -5.73 0.02
N ASP A 323 -5.79 -6.97 -0.41
CA ASP A 323 -5.31 -7.38 -1.74
C ASP A 323 -6.39 -8.15 -2.49
N THR A 324 -7.10 -7.48 -3.39
CA THR A 324 -8.12 -8.11 -4.25
C THR A 324 -7.52 -8.95 -5.38
N GLY A 325 -6.21 -8.87 -5.60
CA GLY A 325 -5.46 -9.79 -6.47
C GLY A 325 -5.18 -11.14 -5.81
N SER A 326 -5.25 -11.20 -4.48
CA SER A 326 -5.04 -12.43 -3.70
C SER A 326 -6.34 -13.20 -3.49
N SER A 327 -6.36 -14.48 -3.85
CA SER A 327 -7.52 -15.36 -3.61
C SER A 327 -7.62 -15.86 -2.17
N ALA A 328 -6.58 -15.67 -1.35
CA ALA A 328 -6.51 -16.20 0.00
C ALA A 328 -5.88 -15.21 0.99
N THR A 329 -6.36 -15.23 2.21
CA THR A 329 -5.79 -14.52 3.37
C THR A 329 -4.60 -15.30 3.92
N TYR A 330 -3.54 -14.60 4.28
CA TYR A 330 -2.38 -15.16 4.97
C TYR A 330 -1.74 -14.15 5.91
N LEU A 331 -1.01 -14.64 6.91
CA LEU A 331 -0.45 -13.83 7.98
C LEU A 331 1.07 -13.73 7.86
N TYR A 332 1.63 -12.61 8.31
CA TYR A 332 3.03 -12.24 8.16
C TYR A 332 3.86 -12.45 9.44
N PRO A 333 5.19 -12.33 9.36
CA PRO A 333 6.07 -12.47 10.52
C PRO A 333 5.73 -11.63 11.74
N PRO A 334 5.19 -10.39 11.66
CA PRO A 334 4.73 -9.66 12.84
C PRO A 334 3.65 -10.41 13.64
N PHE A 335 2.68 -11.02 12.94
CA PHE A 335 1.68 -11.87 13.58
C PHE A 335 2.34 -13.12 14.19
N PHE A 336 3.21 -13.81 13.44
CA PHE A 336 3.94 -14.98 13.94
C PHE A 336 4.72 -14.66 15.20
N ARG A 337 5.49 -13.57 15.23
CA ARG A 337 6.27 -13.16 16.41
C ARG A 337 5.39 -12.94 17.64
N ARG A 338 4.25 -12.27 17.44
CA ARG A 338 3.30 -11.95 18.53
C ARG A 338 2.65 -13.20 19.14
N TYR A 339 2.32 -14.19 18.31
CA TYR A 339 1.58 -15.40 18.75
C TYR A 339 2.41 -16.69 18.63
N ARG A 340 3.75 -16.55 18.57
CA ARG A 340 4.69 -17.66 18.30
C ARG A 340 4.48 -18.88 19.19
N GLY A 341 4.34 -18.68 20.49
CA GLY A 341 4.18 -19.78 21.44
C GLY A 341 2.97 -20.67 21.13
N GLU A 342 1.82 -20.04 20.85
CA GLU A 342 0.60 -20.76 20.48
C GLU A 342 0.71 -21.43 19.10
N ILE A 343 1.23 -20.72 18.11
CA ILE A 343 1.33 -21.23 16.74
C ILE A 343 2.22 -22.47 16.71
N VAL A 344 3.40 -22.42 17.32
CA VAL A 344 4.38 -23.53 17.32
C VAL A 344 3.87 -24.72 18.11
N SER A 345 3.09 -24.51 19.20
CA SER A 345 2.52 -25.61 19.97
C SER A 345 1.43 -26.39 19.22
N ARG A 346 0.77 -25.75 18.24
CA ARG A 346 -0.38 -26.33 17.52
C ARG A 346 -0.09 -26.75 16.09
N SER A 347 1.02 -26.31 15.50
CA SER A 347 1.35 -26.62 14.12
C SER A 347 2.84 -26.87 13.91
N LYS A 348 3.15 -27.75 12.95
CA LYS A 348 4.53 -28.01 12.52
C LYS A 348 4.91 -27.07 11.37
N PRO A 349 6.19 -26.68 11.25
CA PRO A 349 6.66 -25.90 10.12
C PRO A 349 6.46 -26.69 8.81
N ARG A 350 6.07 -25.96 7.76
CA ARG A 350 5.86 -26.44 6.40
C ARG A 350 6.46 -25.43 5.40
N LYS A 351 6.48 -25.78 4.13
CA LYS A 351 6.78 -24.88 3.04
C LYS A 351 5.54 -24.65 2.20
N SER A 352 5.33 -23.41 1.74
CA SER A 352 4.28 -23.04 0.81
C SER A 352 4.88 -22.24 -0.34
N THR A 353 4.38 -22.44 -1.55
CA THR A 353 4.77 -21.64 -2.70
C THR A 353 3.72 -20.58 -2.95
N MET A 354 4.16 -19.32 -2.97
CA MET A 354 3.36 -18.16 -3.35
C MET A 354 3.71 -17.79 -4.79
N GLY A 355 2.68 -17.53 -5.60
CA GLY A 355 2.81 -16.98 -6.93
C GLY A 355 2.56 -15.47 -6.94
N GLY A 356 3.20 -14.76 -7.86
CA GLY A 356 2.98 -13.35 -8.16
C GLY A 356 3.24 -13.07 -9.64
N VAL A 357 3.18 -11.82 -10.04
CA VAL A 357 3.52 -11.41 -11.40
C VAL A 357 4.95 -11.85 -11.71
N GLY A 358 5.10 -12.66 -12.75
CA GLY A 358 6.38 -13.12 -13.28
C GLY A 358 7.19 -14.09 -12.42
N SER A 359 6.72 -14.48 -11.23
CA SER A 359 7.55 -15.24 -10.31
C SER A 359 6.77 -16.06 -9.29
N SER A 360 7.48 -16.99 -8.65
CA SER A 360 7.01 -17.68 -7.45
C SER A 360 8.13 -17.80 -6.42
N VAL A 361 7.77 -17.82 -5.14
CA VAL A 361 8.70 -18.00 -4.03
C VAL A 361 8.18 -19.06 -3.07
N THR A 362 9.07 -19.91 -2.58
CA THR A 362 8.76 -20.88 -1.53
C THR A 362 9.19 -20.33 -0.18
N VAL A 363 8.23 -20.22 0.75
CA VAL A 363 8.41 -19.63 2.07
C VAL A 363 8.10 -20.63 3.19
N PRO A 364 8.81 -20.56 4.32
CA PRO A 364 8.48 -21.36 5.49
C PRO A 364 7.22 -20.79 6.15
N ILE A 365 6.28 -21.68 6.48
CA ILE A 365 5.01 -21.32 7.10
C ILE A 365 4.67 -22.23 8.27
N HIS A 366 3.80 -21.74 9.12
CA HIS A 366 2.89 -22.55 9.95
C HIS A 366 1.48 -22.45 9.40
N VAL A 367 0.60 -23.36 9.79
CA VAL A 367 -0.82 -23.32 9.39
C VAL A 367 -1.67 -23.24 10.64
N LEU A 368 -2.48 -22.18 10.74
CA LEU A 368 -3.54 -22.08 11.73
C LEU A 368 -4.77 -22.83 11.21
N ASP A 369 -5.36 -23.65 12.07
CA ASP A 369 -6.60 -24.35 11.74
C ASP A 369 -7.75 -23.37 11.54
N GLU A 370 -7.79 -22.31 12.38
CA GLU A 370 -8.81 -21.29 12.36
C GLU A 370 -8.24 -19.92 12.75
N PHE A 371 -8.69 -18.88 12.03
CA PHE A 371 -8.42 -17.47 12.29
C PHE A 371 -9.76 -16.73 12.36
N GLY A 372 -10.31 -16.63 13.58
CA GLY A 372 -11.54 -15.88 13.85
C GLY A 372 -11.19 -14.43 14.18
N PHE A 373 -11.78 -13.46 13.46
CA PHE A 373 -11.49 -12.04 13.61
C PHE A 373 -12.71 -11.20 13.24
N ARG A 374 -12.67 -9.92 13.62
CA ARG A 374 -13.68 -8.94 13.22
C ARG A 374 -13.05 -7.90 12.28
N ALA A 375 -13.67 -7.66 11.13
CA ALA A 375 -13.26 -6.64 10.16
C ALA A 375 -14.48 -6.06 9.43
N GLY A 376 -14.46 -4.78 9.06
CA GLY A 376 -15.53 -4.13 8.29
C GLY A 376 -16.93 -4.28 8.91
N GLY A 377 -17.03 -4.34 10.24
CA GLY A 377 -18.30 -4.52 10.93
C GLY A 377 -18.76 -5.97 11.14
N LYS A 378 -18.07 -6.97 10.53
CA LYS A 378 -18.46 -8.40 10.62
C LYS A 378 -17.47 -9.25 11.39
N ASP A 379 -17.96 -10.30 12.03
CA ASP A 379 -17.17 -11.40 12.58
C ASP A 379 -17.00 -12.45 11.48
N LEU A 380 -15.75 -12.85 11.25
CA LEU A 380 -15.32 -13.77 10.21
C LEU A 380 -14.48 -14.89 10.81
N SER A 381 -14.50 -16.06 10.19
CA SER A 381 -13.62 -17.18 10.55
C SER A 381 -13.09 -17.86 9.30
N LEU A 382 -11.79 -17.76 9.10
CA LEU A 382 -11.10 -18.41 7.98
C LEU A 382 -10.35 -19.66 8.49
N ARG A 383 -10.25 -20.67 7.65
CA ARG A 383 -9.63 -21.95 8.00
C ARG A 383 -8.35 -22.19 7.22
N LYS A 384 -7.41 -22.93 7.84
CA LYS A 384 -6.14 -23.34 7.20
C LYS A 384 -5.30 -22.17 6.73
N ILE A 385 -5.19 -21.13 7.55
CA ILE A 385 -4.48 -19.91 7.23
C ILE A 385 -2.96 -20.11 7.34
N ALA A 386 -2.25 -19.77 6.26
CA ALA A 386 -0.80 -19.78 6.25
C ALA A 386 -0.26 -18.59 7.08
N VAL A 387 0.70 -18.88 7.94
CA VAL A 387 1.43 -17.89 8.74
C VAL A 387 2.90 -17.95 8.33
N HIS A 388 3.37 -16.91 7.64
CA HIS A 388 4.75 -16.79 7.21
C HIS A 388 5.67 -16.50 8.38
N THR A 389 6.85 -17.11 8.39
CA THR A 389 7.83 -16.95 9.47
C THR A 389 8.99 -16.05 9.09
N GLU A 390 9.16 -15.75 7.79
CA GLU A 390 10.24 -14.95 7.23
C GLU A 390 9.70 -13.76 6.42
N VAL A 391 10.45 -12.67 6.42
CA VAL A 391 10.17 -11.47 5.63
C VAL A 391 10.55 -11.73 4.17
N THR A 392 9.62 -11.55 3.25
CA THR A 392 9.82 -11.71 1.81
C THR A 392 9.92 -10.38 1.07
N HIS A 393 9.14 -9.37 1.48
CA HIS A 393 9.14 -8.02 0.93
C HIS A 393 8.77 -7.01 2.03
N THR A 394 8.76 -5.73 1.71
CA THR A 394 8.61 -4.63 2.69
C THR A 394 7.36 -4.77 3.54
N ASP A 395 6.19 -5.02 2.94
CA ASP A 395 4.91 -5.09 3.67
C ASP A 395 4.88 -6.24 4.69
N THR A 396 5.54 -7.37 4.39
CA THR A 396 5.64 -8.50 5.31
C THR A 396 6.49 -8.21 6.55
N ARG A 397 7.20 -7.09 6.56
CA ARG A 397 7.99 -6.65 7.72
C ARG A 397 7.14 -5.94 8.77
N TYR A 398 6.15 -5.16 8.32
CA TYR A 398 5.42 -4.21 9.16
C TYR A 398 3.99 -4.64 9.45
N PHE A 399 3.28 -5.17 8.45
CA PHE A 399 1.89 -5.55 8.60
C PHE A 399 1.72 -6.97 9.13
N HIS A 400 0.52 -7.28 9.62
CA HIS A 400 0.24 -8.57 10.25
C HIS A 400 -0.19 -9.65 9.24
N GLY A 401 -0.51 -9.27 8.01
CA GLY A 401 -0.94 -10.19 6.97
C GLY A 401 -1.53 -9.48 5.76
N THR A 402 -2.01 -10.29 4.83
CA THR A 402 -2.86 -9.88 3.70
C THR A 402 -4.26 -10.44 3.92
N LEU A 403 -5.27 -9.59 3.74
CA LEU A 403 -6.67 -9.97 3.66
C LEU A 403 -7.02 -10.15 2.18
N GLY A 404 -7.27 -11.39 1.79
CA GLY A 404 -7.62 -11.77 0.42
C GLY A 404 -9.14 -11.88 0.20
N LEU A 405 -9.52 -12.34 -0.99
CA LEU A 405 -10.92 -12.44 -1.39
C LEU A 405 -11.70 -13.62 -0.79
N ASP A 406 -11.02 -14.52 -0.09
CA ASP A 406 -11.67 -15.62 0.64
C ASP A 406 -12.69 -15.13 1.68
N ILE A 407 -12.59 -13.88 2.13
CA ILE A 407 -13.60 -13.25 3.00
C ILE A 407 -14.96 -13.11 2.33
N LEU A 408 -15.02 -12.93 0.99
CA LEU A 408 -16.29 -12.84 0.26
C LEU A 408 -17.14 -14.10 0.33
N ALA A 409 -16.55 -15.24 0.73
CA ALA A 409 -17.32 -16.45 0.98
C ALA A 409 -18.29 -16.30 2.18
N GLN A 410 -18.03 -15.36 3.10
CA GLN A 410 -18.77 -15.15 4.35
C GLN A 410 -19.56 -13.84 4.39
N CYS A 411 -19.50 -13.04 3.33
CA CYS A 411 -20.26 -11.80 3.21
C CYS A 411 -20.86 -11.66 1.80
N SER A 412 -21.90 -10.86 1.67
CA SER A 412 -22.55 -10.59 0.39
C SER A 412 -21.82 -9.52 -0.40
N ARG A 413 -21.20 -8.58 0.31
CA ARG A 413 -20.57 -7.39 -0.27
C ARG A 413 -19.33 -6.98 0.53
N MET A 414 -18.34 -6.44 -0.19
CA MET A 414 -17.15 -5.78 0.33
C MET A 414 -17.05 -4.39 -0.29
N THR A 415 -17.17 -3.35 0.52
CA THR A 415 -17.09 -1.96 0.08
C THR A 415 -15.81 -1.30 0.58
N LEU A 416 -15.10 -0.65 -0.34
CA LEU A 416 -13.99 0.25 -0.06
C LEU A 416 -14.41 1.67 -0.42
N ASN A 417 -14.42 2.54 0.57
CA ASN A 417 -14.64 3.97 0.34
C ASN A 417 -13.33 4.71 0.61
N PHE A 418 -12.71 5.22 -0.43
CA PHE A 418 -11.40 5.87 -0.38
C PHE A 418 -11.48 7.33 0.06
N GLU A 419 -12.65 7.98 0.01
CA GLU A 419 -12.82 9.33 0.55
C GLU A 419 -12.94 9.34 2.07
N SER A 420 -13.72 8.43 2.63
CA SER A 420 -13.90 8.30 4.08
C SER A 420 -12.91 7.33 4.73
N MET A 421 -12.07 6.67 3.94
CA MET A 421 -11.13 5.63 4.37
C MET A 421 -11.82 4.54 5.19
N SER A 422 -12.90 4.00 4.61
CA SER A 422 -13.76 3.00 5.24
C SER A 422 -13.77 1.68 4.46
N PHE A 423 -13.61 0.60 5.19
CA PHE A 423 -13.76 -0.78 4.74
C PHE A 423 -14.99 -1.41 5.42
N ILE A 424 -15.91 -1.95 4.62
CA ILE A 424 -17.21 -2.44 5.11
C ILE A 424 -17.51 -3.80 4.50
N LEU A 425 -18.00 -4.71 5.32
CA LEU A 425 -18.50 -6.03 4.92
C LEU A 425 -19.98 -6.16 5.29
N GLU A 426 -20.80 -6.65 4.34
CA GLU A 426 -22.24 -6.88 4.54
C GLU A 426 -22.62 -8.37 4.40
#